data_972858a7d2030b2231fc2432e21a8a65
#
_entry.id   972858a7d2030b2231fc2432e21a8a65
#
_cell.length_a   1.000
_cell.length_b   1.000
_cell.length_c   1.000
_cell.angle_alpha   90.00
_cell.angle_beta   90.00
_cell.angle_gamma   90.00
#
_symmetry.space_group_name_H-M   'P 1'
#
loop_
_entity.id
_entity.type
_entity.pdbx_description
1 polymer ?
#
loop_
_entity_poly.entity_id
_entity_poly.type
_entity_poly.pdbx_seq_one_letter_code
_entity_poly.pdbx_strand_id
1 'polypeptide(L)'
;MMRRSTGGARPWKRILSAGLAGLVVVALGACASIPSSGPVRQGAPIAQANDPLDLDFNPSPPEKGASPQRIVQGFIDAASSPKNGFEIAREYLTSSMSASWNPDESVTVDEGRDRSFDNEGSQWTLQVNPVADVDSGGAFHPVTSTAPVTLRYELRKEKNEWRISVAPNGVVIDEPTFRAVYSQQTLYFFSPDFSYLVPDARWFPARVASAATRVTKAVLAGPSKWLVGAASTAFPQGTELAVPAVITQEGTARVDLSSEVGQADPLQLQRMQLQLESSLGSLAQSVQLSIEGNVQQVAPLTGANAPLQDPSVDTHPIVYRAGTFGLLSGSTVTELSGLSDKIVALQPAAIALNATRDEAAVLSGGAAYLVRKSADPAKVDARSGLIAPAIDNDGWLWSVPAASPSAIEVFSTDGVPHPVRSAWSAATQIVSFALSRDGTRLVALLKTGSRYSLVAAGITRGDNGLPATLTEPIELALGDGTPRSVAWTGELGIAVLSSTSGDATSIAEQSIGGFLTSTGGPGAGKSIVGAGGLARYLVLTASGSLQAPTGTGWQAQTDKVGAVAVQLGQP
;
A
#
# COMPACT_ATOMS: atom_id res chain seq x y z
N MET A 1 -94.98 -38.26 33.86
CA MET A 1 -94.88 -36.79 33.79
C MET A 1 -93.42 -36.37 33.69
N MET A 2 -93.00 -35.97 32.50
CA MET A 2 -91.61 -35.69 32.14
C MET A 2 -91.18 -34.27 32.45
N ARG A 3 -90.04 -34.11 33.08
CA ARG A 3 -89.35 -32.85 33.08
C ARG A 3 -87.97 -32.95 32.39
N ARG A 4 -87.81 -32.17 31.34
CA ARG A 4 -86.55 -32.03 30.59
C ARG A 4 -85.59 -31.16 31.40
N SER A 5 -84.32 -31.57 31.56
CA SER A 5 -83.24 -30.75 32.05
C SER A 5 -82.38 -30.33 30.87
N THR A 6 -82.24 -29.00 30.73
CA THR A 6 -81.32 -28.34 29.72
C THR A 6 -79.88 -28.26 30.27
N GLY A 7 -78.97 -28.84 29.55
CA GLY A 7 -77.56 -28.78 29.91
C GLY A 7 -76.86 -27.44 29.51
N GLY A 8 -76.27 -26.79 30.50
CA GLY A 8 -75.45 -25.57 30.31
C GLY A 8 -74.06 -25.96 29.88
N ALA A 9 -73.65 -25.43 28.75
CA ALA A 9 -72.30 -25.55 28.26
C ALA A 9 -71.31 -24.69 29.05
N ARG A 10 -70.22 -25.23 29.50
CA ARG A 10 -69.16 -24.67 30.35
C ARG A 10 -68.40 -23.58 29.66
N PRO A 11 -68.11 -22.40 30.29
CA PRO A 11 -67.38 -21.29 29.72
C PRO A 11 -65.86 -21.47 29.60
N TRP A 12 -65.33 -22.64 29.93
CA TRP A 12 -63.87 -22.86 30.00
C TRP A 12 -63.15 -22.91 28.63
N LYS A 13 -63.83 -23.26 27.54
CA LYS A 13 -63.24 -23.28 26.19
C LYS A 13 -63.00 -21.88 25.60
N ARG A 14 -63.70 -20.85 26.08
CA ARG A 14 -63.53 -19.46 25.62
C ARG A 14 -62.35 -18.73 26.31
N ILE A 15 -61.96 -19.17 27.51
CA ILE A 15 -60.79 -18.63 28.25
C ILE A 15 -59.50 -19.20 27.69
N LEU A 16 -59.45 -20.46 27.28
CA LEU A 16 -58.27 -21.07 26.65
C LEU A 16 -57.99 -20.53 25.25
N SER A 17 -59.01 -20.19 24.46
CA SER A 17 -58.84 -19.60 23.14
C SER A 17 -58.40 -18.11 23.19
N ALA A 18 -58.82 -17.36 24.22
CA ALA A 18 -58.37 -15.97 24.43
C ALA A 18 -56.91 -15.93 24.95
N GLY A 19 -56.47 -16.88 25.76
CA GLY A 19 -55.11 -16.99 26.24
C GLY A 19 -54.10 -17.36 25.13
N LEU A 20 -54.50 -18.25 24.21
CA LEU A 20 -53.65 -18.67 23.08
C LEU A 20 -53.52 -17.56 22.04
N ALA A 21 -54.57 -16.78 21.79
CA ALA A 21 -54.51 -15.60 20.89
C ALA A 21 -53.63 -14.47 21.46
N GLY A 22 -53.64 -14.23 22.78
CA GLY A 22 -52.77 -13.28 23.46
C GLY A 22 -51.28 -13.68 23.39
N LEU A 23 -50.96 -14.96 23.50
CA LEU A 23 -49.58 -15.45 23.42
C LEU A 23 -48.99 -15.34 22.01
N VAL A 24 -49.81 -15.55 20.96
CA VAL A 24 -49.38 -15.40 19.55
C VAL A 24 -49.15 -13.95 19.18
N VAL A 25 -49.91 -13.00 19.73
CA VAL A 25 -49.69 -11.54 19.48
C VAL A 25 -48.41 -11.03 20.17
N VAL A 26 -48.08 -11.56 21.36
CA VAL A 26 -46.83 -11.21 22.06
C VAL A 26 -45.60 -11.81 21.38
N ALA A 27 -45.74 -13.01 20.76
CA ALA A 27 -44.63 -13.65 20.02
C ALA A 27 -44.31 -12.98 18.66
N LEU A 28 -45.29 -12.29 18.04
CA LEU A 28 -45.09 -11.54 16.77
C LEU A 28 -44.54 -10.13 16.98
N GLY A 29 -44.56 -9.60 18.21
CA GLY A 29 -44.00 -8.28 18.55
C GLY A 29 -42.49 -8.29 18.87
N ALA A 30 -41.86 -9.46 19.00
CA ALA A 30 -40.46 -9.58 19.44
C ALA A 30 -39.41 -9.47 18.32
N CYS A 31 -39.81 -9.30 17.05
CA CYS A 31 -38.88 -9.26 15.92
C CYS A 31 -38.67 -7.88 15.29
N ALA A 32 -39.00 -6.77 15.96
CA ALA A 32 -38.86 -5.44 15.38
C ALA A 32 -38.26 -4.41 16.35
N SER A 33 -37.09 -4.71 16.90
CA SER A 33 -36.24 -3.64 17.43
C SER A 33 -34.81 -3.85 16.94
N ILE A 34 -34.52 -3.34 15.73
CA ILE A 34 -33.14 -3.03 15.35
C ILE A 34 -32.75 -1.83 16.24
N PRO A 35 -31.71 -1.95 17.09
CA PRO A 35 -31.23 -0.81 17.87
C PRO A 35 -30.72 0.26 16.89
N SER A 36 -31.39 1.39 16.79
CA SER A 36 -30.99 2.51 15.94
C SER A 36 -30.00 3.46 16.62
N SER A 37 -29.47 3.11 17.81
CA SER A 37 -28.48 3.91 18.53
C SER A 37 -27.57 3.02 19.38
N GLY A 38 -26.37 2.82 18.91
CA GLY A 38 -25.23 2.28 19.63
C GLY A 38 -23.96 2.92 19.04
N PRO A 39 -22.86 3.05 19.80
CA PRO A 39 -21.61 3.52 19.22
C PRO A 39 -21.25 2.59 18.08
N VAL A 40 -21.03 3.17 16.88
CA VAL A 40 -20.48 2.43 15.74
C VAL A 40 -19.08 2.00 16.17
N ARG A 41 -18.95 0.73 16.57
CA ARG A 41 -17.63 0.12 16.66
C ARG A 41 -17.25 -0.29 15.25
N GLN A 42 -16.14 0.23 14.79
CA GLN A 42 -15.49 -0.26 13.58
C GLN A 42 -15.31 -1.76 13.76
N GLY A 43 -16.01 -2.56 12.95
CA GLY A 43 -15.80 -4.01 12.93
C GLY A 43 -14.32 -4.25 12.63
N ALA A 44 -13.73 -5.30 13.20
CA ALA A 44 -12.43 -5.73 12.76
C ALA A 44 -12.41 -5.76 11.22
N PRO A 45 -11.35 -5.26 10.56
CA PRO A 45 -11.26 -5.37 9.11
C PRO A 45 -11.61 -6.80 8.75
N ILE A 46 -12.54 -6.98 7.82
CA ILE A 46 -12.70 -8.29 7.20
C ILE A 46 -11.33 -8.54 6.61
N ALA A 47 -10.55 -9.40 7.26
CA ALA A 47 -9.34 -9.93 6.65
C ALA A 47 -9.79 -10.35 5.26
N GLN A 48 -9.28 -9.66 4.23
CA GLN A 48 -9.53 -10.10 2.87
C GLN A 48 -9.15 -11.57 2.91
N ALA A 49 -10.04 -12.44 2.49
CA ALA A 49 -9.81 -13.86 2.38
C ALA A 49 -8.81 -14.13 1.24
N ASN A 50 -7.63 -13.57 1.40
CA ASN A 50 -6.37 -14.05 0.91
C ASN A 50 -5.80 -14.96 2.00
N ASP A 51 -6.65 -15.88 2.50
CA ASP A 51 -6.09 -17.09 3.09
C ASP A 51 -5.43 -17.82 1.91
N PRO A 52 -4.09 -17.75 1.78
CA PRO A 52 -3.42 -18.47 0.72
C PRO A 52 -3.85 -19.91 0.93
N LEU A 53 -4.35 -20.54 -0.12
CA LEU A 53 -4.66 -21.97 -0.13
C LEU A 53 -3.56 -22.66 0.67
N ASP A 54 -3.94 -23.52 1.60
CA ASP A 54 -3.02 -24.27 2.46
C ASP A 54 -2.27 -25.30 1.58
N LEU A 55 -1.49 -24.77 0.61
CA LEU A 55 -0.60 -25.54 -0.22
C LEU A 55 0.62 -25.82 0.65
N ASP A 56 0.57 -26.94 1.33
CA ASP A 56 1.74 -27.51 1.99
C ASP A 56 2.72 -27.96 0.90
N PHE A 57 3.46 -26.98 0.34
CA PHE A 57 4.42 -27.20 -0.72
C PHE A 57 5.59 -27.98 -0.12
N ASN A 58 5.60 -29.28 -0.39
CA ASN A 58 6.60 -30.22 0.11
C ASN A 58 7.41 -30.77 -1.07
N PRO A 59 8.53 -30.11 -1.44
CA PRO A 59 9.35 -30.54 -2.57
C PRO A 59 9.96 -31.91 -2.31
N SER A 60 10.25 -32.66 -3.38
CA SER A 60 10.89 -33.96 -3.29
C SER A 60 12.42 -33.83 -3.23
N PRO A 61 13.12 -34.68 -2.48
CA PRO A 61 14.58 -34.75 -2.51
C PRO A 61 15.11 -35.30 -3.86
N PRO A 62 16.40 -35.14 -4.17
CA PRO A 62 16.99 -35.67 -5.42
C PRO A 62 16.89 -37.18 -5.51
N GLU A 63 16.38 -37.69 -6.64
CA GLU A 63 16.25 -39.10 -6.90
C GLU A 63 17.63 -39.72 -7.18
N LYS A 64 17.82 -40.97 -6.76
CA LYS A 64 19.05 -41.76 -7.11
C LYS A 64 19.19 -41.90 -8.61
N GLY A 65 20.37 -41.60 -9.14
CA GLY A 65 20.67 -41.73 -10.58
C GLY A 65 19.98 -40.67 -11.44
N ALA A 66 19.43 -39.61 -10.86
CA ALA A 66 18.80 -38.52 -11.61
C ALA A 66 19.77 -37.90 -12.63
N SER A 67 19.24 -37.56 -13.81
CA SER A 67 20.02 -36.85 -14.84
C SER A 67 20.38 -35.43 -14.40
N PRO A 68 21.43 -34.81 -14.95
CA PRO A 68 21.79 -33.42 -14.64
C PRO A 68 20.63 -32.45 -14.78
N GLN A 69 19.82 -32.58 -15.84
CA GLN A 69 18.64 -31.76 -16.04
C GLN A 69 17.63 -31.88 -14.90
N ARG A 70 17.32 -33.10 -14.45
CA ARG A 70 16.42 -33.34 -13.33
C ARG A 70 16.94 -32.77 -12.00
N ILE A 71 18.27 -32.76 -11.83
CA ILE A 71 18.89 -32.14 -10.65
C ILE A 71 18.71 -30.63 -10.66
N VAL A 72 18.92 -29.96 -11.82
CA VAL A 72 18.71 -28.49 -11.91
C VAL A 72 17.23 -28.14 -11.73
N GLN A 73 16.31 -28.83 -12.41
CA GLN A 73 14.87 -28.60 -12.27
C GLN A 73 14.41 -28.85 -10.84
N GLY A 74 14.79 -29.97 -10.25
CA GLY A 74 14.42 -30.32 -8.88
C GLY A 74 14.98 -29.34 -7.83
N PHE A 75 16.17 -28.77 -8.08
CA PHE A 75 16.72 -27.70 -7.24
C PHE A 75 15.84 -26.45 -7.28
N ILE A 76 15.46 -26.01 -8.49
CA ILE A 76 14.63 -24.81 -8.68
C ILE A 76 13.27 -25.01 -8.00
N ASP A 77 12.64 -26.18 -8.21
CA ASP A 77 11.38 -26.52 -7.57
C ASP A 77 11.51 -26.58 -6.04
N ALA A 78 12.58 -27.19 -5.53
CA ALA A 78 12.83 -27.28 -4.09
C ALA A 78 13.18 -25.93 -3.46
N ALA A 79 13.86 -25.04 -4.19
CA ALA A 79 14.17 -23.68 -3.74
C ALA A 79 12.93 -22.77 -3.61
N SER A 80 11.77 -23.19 -4.12
CA SER A 80 10.50 -22.49 -3.86
C SER A 80 9.97 -22.70 -2.44
N SER A 81 10.53 -23.65 -1.66
CA SER A 81 10.11 -23.93 -0.28
C SER A 81 11.12 -23.44 0.75
N PRO A 82 10.82 -22.36 1.49
CA PRO A 82 11.73 -21.81 2.50
C PRO A 82 11.76 -22.61 3.82
N LYS A 83 11.03 -23.73 3.90
CA LYS A 83 10.96 -24.59 5.09
C LYS A 83 12.35 -25.04 5.52
N ASN A 84 12.60 -25.04 6.83
CA ASN A 84 13.84 -25.48 7.46
C ASN A 84 15.12 -24.89 6.82
N GLY A 85 15.08 -23.64 6.34
CA GLY A 85 16.22 -23.01 5.70
C GLY A 85 16.57 -23.62 4.32
N PHE A 86 15.54 -24.00 3.55
CA PHE A 86 15.67 -24.61 2.21
C PHE A 86 16.36 -25.99 2.24
N GLU A 87 16.10 -26.79 3.27
CA GLU A 87 16.75 -28.07 3.51
C GLU A 87 16.75 -28.98 2.28
N ILE A 88 15.59 -29.16 1.64
CA ILE A 88 15.47 -30.03 0.44
C ILE A 88 16.25 -29.47 -0.75
N ALA A 89 16.22 -28.16 -0.99
CA ALA A 89 17.00 -27.54 -2.06
C ALA A 89 18.51 -27.78 -1.86
N ARG A 90 18.98 -27.71 -0.61
CA ARG A 90 20.39 -27.95 -0.27
C ARG A 90 20.84 -29.38 -0.58
N GLU A 91 19.96 -30.38 -0.61
CA GLU A 91 20.30 -31.76 -1.00
C GLU A 91 20.67 -31.91 -2.48
N TYR A 92 20.24 -30.99 -3.34
CA TYR A 92 20.60 -30.93 -4.75
C TYR A 92 22.00 -30.34 -5.00
N LEU A 93 22.58 -29.70 -3.99
CA LEU A 93 23.88 -29.03 -4.05
C LEU A 93 24.99 -29.97 -3.59
N THR A 94 26.23 -29.72 -4.04
CA THR A 94 27.41 -30.36 -3.42
C THR A 94 27.55 -29.85 -1.99
N SER A 95 28.27 -30.61 -1.15
CA SER A 95 28.49 -30.23 0.25
C SER A 95 29.09 -28.83 0.41
N SER A 96 30.04 -28.45 -0.46
CA SER A 96 30.64 -27.12 -0.47
C SER A 96 29.65 -26.02 -0.89
N MET A 97 28.86 -26.25 -1.95
CA MET A 97 27.89 -25.29 -2.44
C MET A 97 26.73 -25.11 -1.45
N SER A 98 26.27 -26.23 -0.87
CA SER A 98 25.24 -26.21 0.17
C SER A 98 25.62 -25.32 1.37
N ALA A 99 26.89 -25.31 1.76
CA ALA A 99 27.39 -24.47 2.86
C ALA A 99 27.51 -22.98 2.49
N SER A 100 27.78 -22.64 1.23
CA SER A 100 28.00 -21.27 0.77
C SER A 100 26.78 -20.61 0.12
N TRP A 101 25.81 -21.40 -0.38
CA TRP A 101 24.64 -20.86 -1.06
C TRP A 101 23.75 -20.05 -0.10
N ASN A 102 23.50 -18.80 -0.49
CA ASN A 102 22.62 -17.87 0.25
C ASN A 102 21.27 -17.72 -0.48
N PRO A 103 20.21 -18.43 -0.05
CA PRO A 103 18.88 -18.31 -0.66
C PRO A 103 18.19 -16.97 -0.36
N ASP A 104 18.61 -16.25 0.69
CA ASP A 104 18.03 -15.00 1.13
C ASP A 104 18.64 -13.77 0.42
N GLU A 105 19.55 -13.96 -0.55
CA GLU A 105 20.19 -12.88 -1.31
C GLU A 105 19.19 -12.13 -2.17
N SER A 106 18.35 -12.88 -2.90
CA SER A 106 17.31 -12.32 -3.76
C SER A 106 16.24 -13.35 -4.11
N VAL A 107 15.09 -12.87 -4.56
CA VAL A 107 14.05 -13.72 -5.17
C VAL A 107 13.73 -13.18 -6.54
N THR A 108 14.04 -13.93 -7.58
CA THR A 108 13.59 -13.62 -8.94
C THR A 108 12.23 -14.27 -9.16
N VAL A 109 11.21 -13.46 -9.31
CA VAL A 109 9.84 -13.90 -9.60
C VAL A 109 9.60 -13.87 -11.09
N ASP A 110 9.26 -15.00 -11.70
CA ASP A 110 9.00 -15.10 -13.14
C ASP A 110 7.55 -15.47 -13.47
N GLU A 111 7.20 -15.44 -14.74
CA GLU A 111 5.85 -15.82 -15.19
C GLU A 111 5.54 -17.31 -15.01
N GLY A 112 6.53 -18.15 -14.72
CA GLY A 112 6.40 -19.61 -14.64
C GLY A 112 6.21 -20.31 -15.99
N ARG A 113 6.12 -19.53 -17.07
CA ARG A 113 5.98 -19.99 -18.45
C ARG A 113 7.25 -19.71 -19.23
N ASP A 114 7.48 -20.46 -20.31
CA ASP A 114 8.59 -20.24 -21.24
C ASP A 114 10.00 -20.32 -20.59
N ARG A 115 10.13 -21.06 -19.46
CA ARG A 115 11.43 -21.39 -18.92
C ARG A 115 12.17 -22.31 -19.91
N SER A 116 13.33 -21.88 -20.40
CA SER A 116 14.17 -22.72 -21.28
C SER A 116 15.45 -23.16 -20.58
N PHE A 117 15.78 -24.44 -20.78
CA PHE A 117 17.02 -25.05 -20.28
C PHE A 117 17.91 -25.36 -21.44
N ASP A 118 19.17 -24.93 -21.36
CA ASP A 118 20.20 -25.22 -22.33
C ASP A 118 21.43 -25.79 -21.61
N ASN A 119 22.26 -26.61 -22.31
CA ASN A 119 23.44 -27.17 -21.70
C ASN A 119 24.64 -27.25 -22.63
N GLU A 120 25.81 -26.97 -22.09
CA GLU A 120 27.11 -27.23 -22.69
C GLU A 120 27.93 -28.11 -21.71
N GLY A 121 27.93 -29.44 -21.96
CA GLY A 121 28.62 -30.38 -21.09
C GLY A 121 28.06 -30.42 -19.66
N SER A 122 28.85 -29.97 -18.68
CA SER A 122 28.44 -29.89 -17.27
C SER A 122 27.81 -28.55 -16.88
N GLN A 123 27.80 -27.56 -17.77
CA GLN A 123 27.21 -26.26 -17.57
C GLN A 123 25.77 -26.23 -18.07
N TRP A 124 24.87 -25.78 -17.23
CA TRP A 124 23.45 -25.62 -17.53
C TRP A 124 23.04 -24.16 -17.40
N THR A 125 22.22 -23.70 -18.29
CA THR A 125 21.63 -22.39 -18.24
C THR A 125 20.10 -22.50 -18.16
N LEU A 126 19.51 -21.68 -17.31
CA LEU A 126 18.08 -21.45 -17.23
C LEU A 126 17.79 -20.02 -17.69
N GLN A 127 16.93 -19.85 -18.68
CA GLN A 127 16.38 -18.54 -19.05
C GLN A 127 14.97 -18.41 -18.51
N VAL A 128 14.68 -17.27 -17.87
CA VAL A 128 13.39 -16.90 -17.30
C VAL A 128 12.99 -15.50 -17.72
N ASN A 129 11.68 -15.24 -17.76
CA ASN A 129 11.12 -13.90 -17.98
C ASN A 129 10.68 -13.34 -16.62
N PRO A 130 11.50 -12.52 -15.95
CA PRO A 130 11.16 -12.01 -14.63
C PRO A 130 10.03 -10.98 -14.73
N VAL A 131 9.10 -11.02 -13.76
CA VAL A 131 8.06 -10.01 -13.54
C VAL A 131 8.39 -9.10 -12.36
N ALA A 132 9.19 -9.62 -11.42
CA ALA A 132 9.68 -8.87 -10.28
C ALA A 132 10.96 -9.49 -9.70
N ASP A 133 11.72 -8.68 -8.97
CA ASP A 133 12.80 -9.11 -8.08
C ASP A 133 12.52 -8.61 -6.67
N VAL A 134 12.87 -9.42 -5.67
CA VAL A 134 12.84 -9.05 -4.25
C VAL A 134 14.26 -9.12 -3.73
N ASP A 135 14.75 -8.03 -3.15
CA ASP A 135 16.10 -7.96 -2.60
C ASP A 135 16.22 -8.67 -1.23
N SER A 136 17.43 -8.75 -0.71
CA SER A 136 17.72 -9.39 0.60
C SER A 136 17.01 -8.72 1.78
N GLY A 137 16.60 -7.46 1.63
CA GLY A 137 15.81 -6.71 2.60
C GLY A 137 14.30 -6.92 2.46
N GLY A 138 13.86 -7.69 1.45
CA GLY A 138 12.45 -7.92 1.14
C GLY A 138 11.80 -6.84 0.28
N ALA A 139 12.53 -5.84 -0.22
CA ALA A 139 11.97 -4.80 -1.07
C ALA A 139 11.67 -5.38 -2.47
N PHE A 140 10.45 -5.16 -2.93
CA PHE A 140 9.93 -5.65 -4.21
C PHE A 140 10.16 -4.63 -5.31
N HIS A 141 10.77 -5.07 -6.40
CA HIS A 141 11.07 -4.28 -7.58
C HIS A 141 10.39 -4.89 -8.80
N PRO A 142 9.35 -4.27 -9.37
CA PRO A 142 8.75 -4.78 -10.60
C PRO A 142 9.75 -4.68 -11.75
N VAL A 143 9.85 -5.74 -12.55
CA VAL A 143 10.67 -5.71 -13.75
C VAL A 143 9.86 -5.14 -14.90
N THR A 144 10.33 -4.02 -15.44
CA THR A 144 9.69 -3.31 -16.57
C THR A 144 10.34 -3.65 -17.92
N SER A 145 11.42 -4.45 -17.91
CA SER A 145 12.12 -4.96 -19.10
C SER A 145 11.54 -6.29 -19.53
N THR A 146 11.38 -6.50 -20.83
CA THR A 146 11.01 -7.79 -21.42
C THR A 146 12.21 -8.71 -21.73
N ALA A 147 13.43 -8.30 -21.37
CA ALA A 147 14.62 -9.08 -21.62
C ALA A 147 14.69 -10.28 -20.66
N PRO A 148 14.88 -11.51 -21.14
CA PRO A 148 15.04 -12.68 -20.29
C PRO A 148 16.33 -12.60 -19.47
N VAL A 149 16.29 -13.15 -18.27
CA VAL A 149 17.45 -13.34 -17.39
C VAL A 149 17.98 -14.74 -17.54
N THR A 150 19.31 -14.87 -17.66
CA THR A 150 19.99 -16.17 -17.79
C THR A 150 20.73 -16.50 -16.50
N LEU A 151 20.39 -17.63 -15.91
CA LEU A 151 20.99 -18.18 -14.70
C LEU A 151 21.85 -19.37 -15.03
N ARG A 152 23.03 -19.49 -14.42
CA ARG A 152 24.03 -20.52 -14.76
C ARG A 152 24.23 -21.46 -13.58
N TYR A 153 24.28 -22.76 -13.91
CA TYR A 153 24.51 -23.86 -12.98
C TYR A 153 25.62 -24.75 -13.51
N GLU A 154 26.51 -25.19 -12.63
CA GLU A 154 27.49 -26.20 -12.98
C GLU A 154 27.28 -27.46 -12.14
N LEU A 155 27.41 -28.64 -12.74
CA LEU A 155 27.18 -29.89 -12.07
C LEU A 155 28.45 -30.74 -12.05
N ARG A 156 28.64 -31.46 -10.96
CA ARG A 156 29.67 -32.51 -10.83
C ARG A 156 29.09 -33.72 -10.09
N LYS A 157 29.75 -34.84 -10.21
CA LYS A 157 29.42 -36.00 -9.40
C LYS A 157 30.03 -35.89 -8.00
N GLU A 158 29.20 -36.06 -6.99
CA GLU A 158 29.60 -36.27 -5.60
C GLU A 158 29.01 -37.59 -5.11
N LYS A 159 29.85 -38.50 -4.60
CA LYS A 159 29.46 -39.86 -4.22
C LYS A 159 28.72 -40.62 -5.34
N ASN A 160 29.20 -40.46 -6.59
CA ASN A 160 28.64 -41.03 -7.82
C ASN A 160 27.25 -40.49 -8.25
N GLU A 161 26.69 -39.49 -7.57
CA GLU A 161 25.43 -38.82 -7.90
C GLU A 161 25.69 -37.40 -8.41
N TRP A 162 24.87 -36.93 -9.37
CA TRP A 162 24.99 -35.58 -9.87
C TRP A 162 24.52 -34.59 -8.80
N ARG A 163 25.27 -33.51 -8.57
CA ARG A 163 24.97 -32.41 -7.69
C ARG A 163 25.43 -31.10 -8.32
N ILE A 164 24.74 -30.00 -7.98
CA ILE A 164 25.10 -28.66 -8.44
C ILE A 164 26.30 -28.17 -7.62
N SER A 165 27.39 -27.84 -8.32
CA SER A 165 28.64 -27.36 -7.73
C SER A 165 28.78 -25.84 -7.81
N VAL A 166 28.03 -25.18 -8.72
CA VAL A 166 27.90 -23.72 -8.84
C VAL A 166 26.43 -23.40 -9.10
N ALA A 167 25.87 -22.54 -8.30
CA ALA A 167 24.54 -21.94 -8.45
C ALA A 167 24.58 -20.45 -8.12
N PRO A 168 23.75 -19.61 -8.72
CA PRO A 168 23.57 -18.26 -8.25
C PRO A 168 22.97 -18.26 -6.83
N ASN A 169 23.29 -17.24 -6.04
CA ASN A 169 22.58 -16.99 -4.80
C ASN A 169 21.14 -16.53 -5.09
N GLY A 170 20.28 -16.63 -4.08
CA GLY A 170 18.86 -16.36 -4.23
C GLY A 170 18.07 -17.55 -4.76
N VAL A 171 16.81 -17.33 -5.03
CA VAL A 171 15.86 -18.32 -5.53
C VAL A 171 15.12 -17.80 -6.76
N VAL A 172 14.66 -18.72 -7.62
CA VAL A 172 13.79 -18.43 -8.76
C VAL A 172 12.45 -19.10 -8.51
N ILE A 173 11.37 -18.36 -8.62
CA ILE A 173 10.04 -18.84 -8.29
C ILE A 173 9.01 -18.23 -9.24
N ASP A 174 8.01 -19.02 -9.66
CA ASP A 174 6.89 -18.45 -10.43
C ASP A 174 5.97 -17.58 -9.58
N GLU A 175 5.31 -16.60 -10.20
CA GLU A 175 4.44 -15.65 -9.50
C GLU A 175 3.32 -16.33 -8.68
N PRO A 176 2.57 -17.35 -9.18
CA PRO A 176 1.57 -18.03 -8.37
C PRO A 176 2.15 -18.67 -7.10
N THR A 177 3.28 -19.36 -7.23
CA THR A 177 3.97 -19.98 -6.10
C THR A 177 4.54 -18.94 -5.14
N PHE A 178 5.13 -17.85 -5.68
CA PHE A 178 5.60 -16.73 -4.85
C PHE A 178 4.47 -16.17 -3.97
N ARG A 179 3.31 -15.88 -4.54
CA ARG A 179 2.13 -15.38 -3.79
C ARG A 179 1.61 -16.36 -2.74
N ALA A 180 1.87 -17.66 -2.91
CA ALA A 180 1.47 -18.69 -1.95
C ALA A 180 2.47 -18.85 -0.79
N VAL A 181 3.78 -18.66 -1.04
CA VAL A 181 4.84 -18.94 -0.05
C VAL A 181 5.49 -17.70 0.55
N TYR A 182 5.31 -16.51 -0.05
CA TYR A 182 5.74 -15.23 0.50
C TYR A 182 4.52 -14.39 0.89
N SER A 183 4.67 -13.57 1.89
CA SER A 183 3.65 -12.58 2.30
C SER A 183 4.25 -11.18 2.34
N GLN A 184 3.45 -10.21 1.89
CA GLN A 184 3.78 -8.81 2.05
C GLN A 184 3.58 -8.41 3.52
N GLN A 185 4.60 -7.81 4.11
CA GLN A 185 4.59 -7.22 5.44
C GLN A 185 4.77 -5.72 5.30
N THR A 186 4.01 -4.92 6.02
CA THR A 186 4.21 -3.48 6.08
C THR A 186 5.07 -3.15 7.28
N LEU A 187 6.28 -2.68 7.02
CA LEU A 187 7.16 -2.12 8.05
C LEU A 187 6.80 -0.66 8.20
N TYR A 188 6.86 -0.15 9.43
CA TYR A 188 6.57 1.26 9.69
C TYR A 188 7.80 1.99 10.18
N PHE A 189 8.00 3.14 9.60
CA PHE A 189 9.00 4.14 9.99
C PHE A 189 8.27 5.43 10.36
N PHE A 190 8.98 6.46 10.78
CA PHE A 190 8.37 7.74 11.09
C PHE A 190 8.64 8.77 10.00
N SER A 191 7.73 9.73 9.82
CA SER A 191 8.10 10.99 9.18
C SER A 191 9.24 11.66 9.99
N PRO A 192 10.07 12.51 9.37
CA PRO A 192 11.21 13.13 10.07
C PRO A 192 10.83 13.90 11.34
N ASP A 193 9.62 14.42 11.42
CA ASP A 193 9.03 15.14 12.57
C ASP A 193 8.29 14.21 13.56
N PHE A 194 8.23 12.91 13.29
CA PHE A 194 7.51 11.89 14.07
C PHE A 194 5.99 12.08 14.13
N SER A 195 5.39 12.84 13.24
CA SER A 195 3.93 13.05 13.20
C SER A 195 3.15 11.95 12.48
N TYR A 196 3.82 11.17 11.62
CA TYR A 196 3.20 10.09 10.85
C TYR A 196 4.02 8.80 10.94
N LEU A 197 3.32 7.65 10.86
CA LEU A 197 3.93 6.37 10.51
C LEU A 197 3.96 6.23 8.99
N VAL A 198 5.14 6.01 8.45
CA VAL A 198 5.42 5.87 7.02
C VAL A 198 5.54 4.38 6.68
N PRO A 199 4.66 3.82 5.85
CA PRO A 199 4.71 2.41 5.51
C PRO A 199 5.77 2.10 4.45
N ASP A 200 6.44 0.98 4.62
CA ASP A 200 7.44 0.39 3.73
C ASP A 200 7.12 -1.09 3.52
N ALA A 201 6.64 -1.45 2.34
CA ALA A 201 6.22 -2.81 2.03
C ALA A 201 7.42 -3.71 1.74
N ARG A 202 7.47 -4.86 2.41
CA ARG A 202 8.52 -5.88 2.25
C ARG A 202 7.91 -7.27 2.11
N TRP A 203 8.56 -8.15 1.38
CA TRP A 203 8.13 -9.53 1.20
C TRP A 203 9.06 -10.49 1.94
N PHE A 204 8.48 -11.34 2.77
CA PHE A 204 9.19 -12.38 3.50
C PHE A 204 8.49 -13.72 3.33
N PRO A 205 9.23 -14.85 3.47
CA PRO A 205 8.61 -16.16 3.51
C PRO A 205 7.49 -16.22 4.56
N ALA A 206 6.30 -16.63 4.13
CA ALA A 206 5.14 -16.79 4.98
C ALA A 206 5.26 -18.04 5.85
N ARG A 207 4.57 -18.06 7.02
CA ARG A 207 4.41 -19.25 7.86
C ARG A 207 5.72 -19.95 8.28
N VAL A 208 6.82 -19.21 8.32
CA VAL A 208 8.08 -19.71 8.88
C VAL A 208 8.28 -19.17 10.30
N ALA A 209 8.85 -20.01 11.18
CA ALA A 209 9.10 -19.61 12.57
C ALA A 209 10.01 -18.37 12.70
N SER A 210 10.80 -18.06 11.67
CA SER A 210 11.69 -16.90 11.61
C SER A 210 11.03 -15.61 11.10
N ALA A 211 9.72 -15.58 10.79
CA ALA A 211 9.07 -14.41 10.18
C ALA A 211 9.22 -13.15 11.06
N ALA A 212 8.92 -13.22 12.35
CA ALA A 212 9.09 -12.11 13.28
C ALA A 212 10.55 -11.64 13.37
N THR A 213 11.51 -12.56 13.32
CA THR A 213 12.95 -12.23 13.31
C THR A 213 13.34 -11.48 12.04
N ARG A 214 12.86 -11.91 10.87
CA ARG A 214 13.14 -11.25 9.57
C ARG A 214 12.58 -9.83 9.54
N VAL A 215 11.32 -9.67 9.95
CA VAL A 215 10.67 -8.35 10.04
C VAL A 215 11.43 -7.45 11.00
N THR A 216 11.76 -7.92 12.21
CA THR A 216 12.52 -7.11 13.19
C THR A 216 13.88 -6.71 12.63
N LYS A 217 14.64 -7.62 12.04
CA LYS A 217 15.93 -7.28 11.41
C LYS A 217 15.79 -6.24 10.30
N ALA A 218 14.73 -6.32 9.48
CA ALA A 218 14.48 -5.34 8.43
C ALA A 218 14.09 -3.96 9.01
N VAL A 219 13.33 -3.91 10.11
CA VAL A 219 13.04 -2.65 10.84
C VAL A 219 14.34 -2.03 11.39
N LEU A 220 15.21 -2.84 11.99
CA LEU A 220 16.50 -2.37 12.55
C LEU A 220 17.47 -1.93 11.45
N ALA A 221 17.44 -2.56 10.27
CA ALA A 221 18.23 -2.15 9.10
C ALA A 221 17.79 -0.80 8.51
N GLY A 222 16.58 -0.31 8.86
CA GLY A 222 16.05 0.97 8.42
C GLY A 222 15.17 0.89 7.17
N PRO A 223 14.68 2.04 6.69
CA PRO A 223 13.77 2.12 5.56
C PRO A 223 14.44 1.72 4.23
N SER A 224 13.61 1.35 3.25
CA SER A 224 14.04 1.13 1.87
C SER A 224 14.86 2.30 1.34
N LYS A 225 15.82 2.04 0.45
CA LYS A 225 16.73 3.06 -0.09
C LYS A 225 16.00 4.30 -0.64
N TRP A 226 14.86 4.11 -1.28
CA TRP A 226 14.06 5.21 -1.83
C TRP A 226 13.34 6.05 -0.76
N LEU A 227 13.28 5.62 0.50
CA LEU A 227 12.71 6.35 1.64
C LEU A 227 13.78 6.99 2.53
N VAL A 228 15.07 6.75 2.29
CA VAL A 228 16.15 7.30 3.09
C VAL A 228 16.13 8.84 3.03
N GLY A 229 16.03 9.48 4.19
CA GLY A 229 15.88 10.93 4.33
C GLY A 229 14.43 11.43 4.29
N ALA A 230 13.48 10.64 3.74
CA ALA A 230 12.05 10.91 3.80
C ALA A 230 11.36 10.20 4.98
N ALA A 231 11.97 9.14 5.49
CA ALA A 231 11.51 8.41 6.65
C ALA A 231 12.67 8.20 7.64
N SER A 232 12.33 8.13 8.92
CA SER A 232 13.26 8.01 10.06
C SER A 232 12.90 6.79 10.89
N THR A 233 13.92 6.18 11.54
CA THR A 233 13.72 5.12 12.52
C THR A 233 13.86 5.68 13.94
N ALA A 234 13.18 5.07 14.91
CA ALA A 234 13.37 5.40 16.34
C ALA A 234 14.63 4.76 16.93
N PHE A 235 15.20 3.76 16.24
CA PHE A 235 16.36 3.02 16.73
C PHE A 235 17.67 3.79 16.54
N PRO A 236 18.55 3.83 17.54
CA PRO A 236 19.91 4.30 17.36
C PRO A 236 20.64 3.53 16.26
N GLN A 237 21.56 4.20 15.59
CA GLN A 237 22.40 3.55 14.58
C GLN A 237 23.21 2.40 15.20
N GLY A 238 23.25 1.27 14.52
CA GLY A 238 23.96 0.08 14.98
C GLY A 238 23.19 -0.80 15.95
N THR A 239 21.91 -0.48 16.24
CA THR A 239 21.06 -1.37 17.05
C THR A 239 20.87 -2.71 16.33
N GLU A 240 21.16 -3.79 17.04
CA GLU A 240 20.99 -5.17 16.57
C GLU A 240 20.15 -5.98 17.57
N LEU A 241 19.79 -7.21 17.20
CA LEU A 241 19.22 -8.17 18.13
C LEU A 241 20.33 -8.72 19.04
N ALA A 242 20.17 -8.61 20.34
CA ALA A 242 21.09 -9.21 21.34
C ALA A 242 21.03 -10.75 21.28
N VAL A 243 19.89 -11.32 20.90
CA VAL A 243 19.72 -12.75 20.61
C VAL A 243 19.29 -12.93 19.15
N PRO A 244 19.77 -13.97 18.45
CA PRO A 244 19.63 -14.08 16.98
C PRO A 244 18.19 -14.28 16.49
N ALA A 245 17.23 -14.55 17.39
CA ALA A 245 15.85 -14.86 17.04
C ALA A 245 14.83 -14.12 17.92
N VAL A 246 13.77 -13.63 17.28
CA VAL A 246 12.55 -13.12 17.93
C VAL A 246 11.57 -14.27 18.09
N ILE A 247 11.23 -14.60 19.33
CA ILE A 247 10.30 -15.68 19.65
C ILE A 247 8.92 -15.07 19.89
N THR A 248 7.91 -15.53 19.15
CA THR A 248 6.51 -15.19 19.41
C THR A 248 5.87 -16.30 20.23
N GLN A 249 5.42 -15.96 21.42
CA GLN A 249 4.73 -16.88 22.32
C GLN A 249 3.46 -16.24 22.87
N GLU A 250 2.34 -16.94 22.79
CA GLU A 250 1.02 -16.44 23.25
C GLU A 250 0.67 -15.07 22.66
N GLY A 251 1.00 -14.86 21.39
CA GLY A 251 0.75 -13.60 20.69
C GLY A 251 1.71 -12.45 21.02
N THR A 252 2.72 -12.68 21.89
CA THR A 252 3.73 -11.67 22.24
C THR A 252 5.06 -11.96 21.56
N ALA A 253 5.57 -11.03 20.77
CA ALA A 253 6.92 -11.08 20.21
C ALA A 253 7.93 -10.55 21.24
N ARG A 254 8.92 -11.35 21.61
CA ARG A 254 9.99 -10.97 22.53
C ARG A 254 11.19 -10.49 21.73
N VAL A 255 11.43 -9.18 21.78
CA VAL A 255 12.53 -8.51 21.07
C VAL A 255 13.58 -8.06 22.08
N ASP A 256 14.76 -8.67 22.02
CA ASP A 256 15.89 -8.32 22.85
C ASP A 256 16.92 -7.57 22.00
N LEU A 257 17.17 -6.30 22.38
CA LEU A 257 18.03 -5.38 21.64
C LEU A 257 19.40 -5.26 22.30
N SER A 258 20.39 -4.94 21.49
CA SER A 258 21.76 -4.68 21.91
C SER A 258 21.89 -3.40 22.73
N SER A 259 23.06 -3.22 23.36
CA SER A 259 23.35 -2.15 24.32
C SER A 259 23.28 -0.72 23.76
N GLU A 260 23.27 -0.56 22.42
CA GLU A 260 23.14 0.74 21.73
C GLU A 260 21.87 1.49 22.15
N VAL A 261 20.81 0.74 22.50
CA VAL A 261 19.53 1.29 22.99
C VAL A 261 19.61 1.78 24.44
N GLY A 262 20.63 1.42 25.20
CA GLY A 262 20.71 1.67 26.65
C GLY A 262 20.73 3.14 27.08
N GLN A 263 20.94 4.09 26.16
CA GLN A 263 20.90 5.53 26.43
C GLN A 263 19.59 6.19 25.94
N ALA A 264 18.62 5.42 25.43
CA ALA A 264 17.37 5.95 24.94
C ALA A 264 16.53 6.56 26.06
N ASP A 265 16.00 7.74 25.83
CA ASP A 265 15.05 8.36 26.74
C ASP A 265 13.67 7.65 26.69
N PRO A 266 12.76 7.93 27.64
CA PRO A 266 11.45 7.28 27.68
C PRO A 266 10.61 7.48 26.40
N LEU A 267 10.67 8.64 25.76
CA LEU A 267 9.93 8.92 24.52
C LEU A 267 10.52 8.11 23.35
N GLN A 268 11.83 8.00 23.28
CA GLN A 268 12.50 7.19 22.26
C GLN A 268 12.16 5.71 22.43
N LEU A 269 12.13 5.17 23.66
CA LEU A 269 11.69 3.80 23.95
C LEU A 269 10.24 3.58 23.54
N GLN A 270 9.33 4.53 23.79
CA GLN A 270 7.94 4.46 23.34
C GLN A 270 7.83 4.42 21.82
N ARG A 271 8.62 5.23 21.10
CA ARG A 271 8.67 5.22 19.64
C ARG A 271 9.21 3.89 19.09
N MET A 272 10.27 3.33 19.68
CA MET A 272 10.78 2.01 19.27
C MET A 272 9.76 0.91 19.49
N GLN A 273 9.08 0.91 20.63
CA GLN A 273 8.00 -0.04 20.95
C GLN A 273 6.90 0.05 19.91
N LEU A 274 6.40 1.27 19.63
CA LEU A 274 5.35 1.51 18.64
C LEU A 274 5.79 1.08 17.23
N GLN A 275 7.02 1.37 16.84
CA GLN A 275 7.55 0.99 15.52
C GLN A 275 7.56 -0.53 15.34
N LEU A 276 7.99 -1.28 16.37
CA LEU A 276 7.95 -2.75 16.36
C LEU A 276 6.52 -3.28 16.39
N GLU A 277 5.65 -2.75 17.24
CA GLU A 277 4.25 -3.18 17.34
C GLU A 277 3.51 -2.98 16.01
N SER A 278 3.69 -1.82 15.38
CA SER A 278 3.09 -1.54 14.07
C SER A 278 3.63 -2.46 12.98
N SER A 279 4.94 -2.72 12.97
CA SER A 279 5.59 -3.56 11.94
C SER A 279 5.34 -5.06 12.13
N LEU A 280 5.14 -5.52 13.37
CA LEU A 280 4.89 -6.93 13.71
C LEU A 280 3.40 -7.24 13.85
N GLY A 281 2.50 -6.27 13.68
CA GLY A 281 1.06 -6.42 13.97
C GLY A 281 0.35 -7.54 13.24
N SER A 282 0.88 -8.02 12.09
CA SER A 282 0.39 -9.22 11.40
C SER A 282 0.91 -10.54 11.99
N LEU A 283 1.98 -10.51 12.78
CA LEU A 283 2.70 -11.66 13.33
C LEU A 283 2.58 -11.81 14.84
N ALA A 284 2.30 -10.71 15.55
CA ALA A 284 2.16 -10.67 17.00
C ALA A 284 1.11 -9.63 17.41
N GLN A 285 0.43 -9.87 18.55
CA GLN A 285 -0.55 -8.94 19.12
C GLN A 285 0.11 -7.86 19.99
N SER A 286 1.30 -8.14 20.50
CA SER A 286 2.08 -7.23 21.33
C SER A 286 3.57 -7.51 21.19
N VAL A 287 4.39 -6.54 21.61
CA VAL A 287 5.84 -6.65 21.65
C VAL A 287 6.33 -6.46 23.08
N GLN A 288 7.15 -7.38 23.57
CA GLN A 288 7.92 -7.23 24.80
C GLN A 288 9.35 -6.83 24.46
N LEU A 289 9.72 -5.60 24.80
CA LEU A 289 11.05 -5.07 24.55
C LEU A 289 11.99 -5.40 25.73
N SER A 290 13.19 -5.87 25.44
CA SER A 290 14.29 -5.99 26.41
C SER A 290 15.58 -5.42 25.81
N ILE A 291 16.53 -5.09 26.67
CA ILE A 291 17.88 -4.61 26.34
C ILE A 291 18.86 -5.48 27.10
N GLU A 292 19.70 -6.24 26.38
CA GLU A 292 20.65 -7.19 26.98
C GLU A 292 19.98 -8.08 28.05
N GLY A 293 18.80 -8.64 27.72
CA GLY A 293 18.01 -9.49 28.59
C GLY A 293 17.17 -8.76 29.66
N ASN A 294 17.32 -7.45 29.82
CA ASN A 294 16.58 -6.65 30.81
C ASN A 294 15.28 -6.12 30.23
N VAL A 295 14.16 -6.66 30.69
CA VAL A 295 12.82 -6.27 30.22
C VAL A 295 12.54 -4.80 30.51
N GLN A 296 12.10 -4.06 29.49
CA GLN A 296 11.72 -2.67 29.60
C GLN A 296 10.21 -2.54 29.83
N GLN A 297 9.82 -1.71 30.80
CA GLN A 297 8.42 -1.34 31.01
C GLN A 297 8.14 -0.05 30.25
N VAL A 298 7.65 -0.19 29.00
CA VAL A 298 7.39 0.94 28.12
C VAL A 298 5.90 1.27 28.13
N ALA A 299 5.56 2.51 28.51
CA ALA A 299 4.18 2.97 28.44
C ALA A 299 3.78 3.23 26.98
N PRO A 300 2.51 2.99 26.58
CA PRO A 300 2.04 3.28 25.24
C PRO A 300 2.24 4.75 24.86
N LEU A 301 2.65 5.00 23.62
CA LEU A 301 2.76 6.36 23.08
C LEU A 301 1.34 6.87 22.73
N THR A 302 0.89 7.91 23.43
CA THR A 302 -0.48 8.44 23.30
C THR A 302 -0.50 9.97 23.25
N GLY A 303 -1.66 10.55 22.91
CA GLY A 303 -1.86 12.00 22.85
C GLY A 303 -1.12 12.68 21.71
N ALA A 304 -0.64 13.89 21.92
CA ALA A 304 0.00 14.70 20.88
C ALA A 304 1.32 14.14 20.32
N ASN A 305 1.94 13.19 21.03
CA ASN A 305 3.17 12.56 20.59
C ASN A 305 2.93 11.27 19.77
N ALA A 306 1.68 10.78 19.72
CA ALA A 306 1.35 9.60 18.92
C ALA A 306 1.28 9.98 17.44
N PRO A 307 2.03 9.28 16.57
CA PRO A 307 1.97 9.53 15.13
C PRO A 307 0.63 9.04 14.58
N LEU A 308 0.21 9.66 13.48
CA LEU A 308 -0.94 9.20 12.71
C LEU A 308 -0.52 8.03 11.81
N GLN A 309 -1.32 6.97 11.79
CA GLN A 309 -1.17 5.86 10.87
C GLN A 309 -2.33 5.83 9.89
N ASP A 310 -2.04 5.63 8.59
CA ASP A 310 -3.01 5.58 7.48
C ASP A 310 -4.09 6.67 7.57
N PRO A 311 -3.72 7.95 7.49
CA PRO A 311 -4.69 9.03 7.61
C PRO A 311 -5.79 8.87 6.55
N SER A 312 -7.04 8.87 7.01
CA SER A 312 -8.20 8.61 6.16
C SER A 312 -8.65 9.87 5.42
N VAL A 313 -9.21 9.71 4.22
CA VAL A 313 -9.94 10.78 3.53
C VAL A 313 -11.43 10.64 3.81
N ASP A 314 -12.18 11.75 3.69
CA ASP A 314 -13.62 11.74 3.90
C ASP A 314 -14.32 10.78 2.92
N THR A 315 -15.38 10.15 3.38
CA THR A 315 -16.24 9.31 2.54
C THR A 315 -17.06 10.11 1.53
N HIS A 316 -17.24 11.41 1.78
CA HIS A 316 -17.94 12.33 0.90
C HIS A 316 -16.94 13.01 -0.05
N PRO A 317 -17.10 12.86 -1.37
CA PRO A 317 -16.26 13.58 -2.32
C PRO A 317 -16.43 15.10 -2.16
N ILE A 318 -15.36 15.84 -2.38
CA ILE A 318 -15.43 17.31 -2.46
C ILE A 318 -15.36 17.68 -3.94
N VAL A 319 -16.39 18.40 -4.39
CA VAL A 319 -16.59 18.67 -5.83
C VAL A 319 -16.85 20.13 -6.11
N TYR A 320 -16.37 20.62 -7.26
CA TYR A 320 -16.89 21.81 -7.91
C TYR A 320 -17.96 21.40 -8.92
N ARG A 321 -19.23 21.70 -8.64
CA ARG A 321 -20.39 21.23 -9.38
C ARG A 321 -21.39 22.36 -9.61
N ALA A 322 -21.69 22.64 -10.87
CA ALA A 322 -22.73 23.63 -11.26
C ALA A 322 -22.58 24.99 -10.57
N GLY A 323 -21.34 25.48 -10.37
CA GLY A 323 -21.06 26.77 -9.73
C GLY A 323 -21.02 26.74 -8.21
N THR A 324 -21.06 25.57 -7.56
CA THR A 324 -20.93 25.40 -6.11
C THR A 324 -19.73 24.49 -5.81
N PHE A 325 -19.01 24.76 -4.74
CA PHE A 325 -17.90 23.93 -4.27
C PHE A 325 -18.13 23.44 -2.84
N GLY A 326 -17.90 22.17 -2.58
CA GLY A 326 -18.05 21.60 -1.22
C GLY A 326 -18.19 20.09 -1.19
N LEU A 327 -18.57 19.57 -0.02
CA LEU A 327 -18.83 18.16 0.25
C LEU A 327 -20.10 17.69 -0.46
N LEU A 328 -20.00 16.64 -1.23
CA LEU A 328 -21.14 16.03 -1.92
C LEU A 328 -21.79 14.95 -1.04
N SER A 329 -23.06 15.15 -0.70
CA SER A 329 -23.90 14.13 -0.03
C SER A 329 -25.16 13.90 -0.87
N GLY A 330 -25.26 12.72 -1.49
CA GLY A 330 -26.30 12.45 -2.47
C GLY A 330 -26.24 13.45 -3.65
N SER A 331 -27.29 14.26 -3.83
CA SER A 331 -27.35 15.31 -4.86
C SER A 331 -26.97 16.71 -4.36
N THR A 332 -26.72 16.88 -3.07
CA THR A 332 -26.48 18.18 -2.43
C THR A 332 -24.99 18.40 -2.21
N VAL A 333 -24.54 19.62 -2.50
CA VAL A 333 -23.19 20.09 -2.19
C VAL A 333 -23.25 21.00 -0.97
N THR A 334 -22.58 20.62 0.12
CA THR A 334 -22.45 21.43 1.34
C THR A 334 -21.15 22.21 1.27
N GLU A 335 -21.24 23.53 1.32
CA GLU A 335 -20.11 24.43 1.17
C GLU A 335 -19.11 24.32 2.35
N LEU A 336 -17.83 24.49 2.02
CA LEU A 336 -16.74 24.62 2.99
C LEU A 336 -16.59 26.09 3.37
N SER A 337 -16.99 26.42 4.59
CA SER A 337 -16.98 27.79 5.09
C SER A 337 -15.61 28.46 4.91
N GLY A 338 -15.61 29.67 4.33
CA GLY A 338 -14.40 30.48 4.08
C GLY A 338 -13.54 30.03 2.90
N LEU A 339 -13.84 28.90 2.24
CA LEU A 339 -13.15 28.44 1.04
C LEU A 339 -14.06 28.46 -0.20
N SER A 340 -15.32 28.02 -0.08
CA SER A 340 -16.17 27.74 -1.25
C SER A 340 -16.33 28.94 -2.18
N ASP A 341 -16.70 30.09 -1.67
CA ASP A 341 -16.89 31.31 -2.48
C ASP A 341 -15.62 31.71 -3.23
N LYS A 342 -14.47 31.61 -2.56
CA LYS A 342 -13.16 31.97 -3.11
C LYS A 342 -12.74 31.02 -4.24
N ILE A 343 -12.97 29.72 -4.05
CA ILE A 343 -12.66 28.70 -5.05
C ILE A 343 -13.61 28.79 -6.25
N VAL A 344 -14.90 29.01 -6.01
CA VAL A 344 -15.91 29.22 -7.08
C VAL A 344 -15.56 30.43 -7.93
N ALA A 345 -15.16 31.55 -7.32
CA ALA A 345 -14.76 32.76 -8.02
C ALA A 345 -13.58 32.56 -8.99
N LEU A 346 -12.71 31.61 -8.69
CA LEU A 346 -11.56 31.24 -9.53
C LEU A 346 -11.93 30.36 -10.73
N GLN A 347 -13.13 29.76 -10.79
CA GLN A 347 -13.53 28.79 -11.83
C GLN A 347 -12.48 27.66 -11.99
N PRO A 348 -12.32 26.79 -11.00
CA PRO A 348 -11.19 25.87 -10.91
C PRO A 348 -11.21 24.78 -11.98
N ALA A 349 -10.05 24.52 -12.57
CA ALA A 349 -9.80 23.35 -13.43
C ALA A 349 -9.32 22.13 -12.63
N ALA A 350 -8.61 22.35 -11.51
CA ALA A 350 -8.17 21.34 -10.56
C ALA A 350 -8.08 21.95 -9.17
N ILE A 351 -8.29 21.10 -8.15
CA ILE A 351 -8.30 21.51 -6.74
C ILE A 351 -7.63 20.41 -5.91
N ALA A 352 -6.78 20.80 -4.98
CA ALA A 352 -6.28 19.94 -3.91
C ALA A 352 -6.46 20.62 -2.56
N LEU A 353 -6.82 19.86 -1.53
CA LEU A 353 -7.07 20.35 -0.17
C LEU A 353 -6.09 19.72 0.81
N ASN A 354 -5.61 20.50 1.77
CA ASN A 354 -4.89 19.96 2.92
C ASN A 354 -5.82 19.15 3.85
N ALA A 355 -5.24 18.44 4.82
CA ALA A 355 -6.00 17.57 5.73
C ALA A 355 -7.04 18.32 6.56
N THR A 356 -6.73 19.53 7.02
CA THR A 356 -7.62 20.37 7.85
C THR A 356 -8.70 21.11 7.06
N ARG A 357 -8.63 21.08 5.72
CA ARG A 357 -9.56 21.76 4.80
C ARG A 357 -9.67 23.27 5.08
N ASP A 358 -8.58 23.87 5.42
CA ASP A 358 -8.46 25.34 5.61
C ASP A 358 -7.61 26.00 4.53
N GLU A 359 -6.90 25.18 3.73
CA GLU A 359 -6.10 25.60 2.59
C GLU A 359 -6.35 24.74 1.36
N ALA A 360 -6.25 25.34 0.18
CA ALA A 360 -6.41 24.67 -1.10
C ALA A 360 -5.40 25.18 -2.14
N ALA A 361 -4.85 24.25 -2.94
CA ALA A 361 -4.17 24.56 -4.19
C ALA A 361 -5.18 24.48 -5.33
N VAL A 362 -5.30 25.54 -6.12
CA VAL A 362 -6.28 25.67 -7.20
C VAL A 362 -5.59 26.01 -8.51
N LEU A 363 -5.83 25.20 -9.56
CA LEU A 363 -5.47 25.57 -10.91
C LEU A 363 -6.62 26.33 -11.57
N SER A 364 -6.37 27.55 -12.00
CA SER A 364 -7.35 28.39 -12.70
C SER A 364 -6.68 29.28 -13.74
N GLY A 365 -7.26 29.36 -14.95
CA GLY A 365 -6.75 30.18 -16.02
C GLY A 365 -5.30 29.91 -16.39
N GLY A 366 -4.79 28.68 -16.14
CA GLY A 366 -3.41 28.26 -16.37
C GLY A 366 -2.42 28.70 -15.30
N ALA A 367 -2.87 29.27 -14.19
CA ALA A 367 -2.06 29.67 -13.04
C ALA A 367 -2.47 28.88 -11.78
N ALA A 368 -1.52 28.70 -10.85
CA ALA A 368 -1.78 28.11 -9.54
C ALA A 368 -2.04 29.18 -8.47
N TYR A 369 -3.05 28.94 -7.68
CA TYR A 369 -3.49 29.81 -6.60
C TYR A 369 -3.45 29.05 -5.26
N LEU A 370 -2.92 29.70 -4.22
CA LEU A 370 -3.08 29.27 -2.85
C LEU A 370 -4.30 29.98 -2.25
N VAL A 371 -5.31 29.20 -1.85
CA VAL A 371 -6.57 29.71 -1.28
C VAL A 371 -6.62 29.31 0.17
N ARG A 372 -6.89 30.25 1.08
CA ARG A 372 -6.99 30.02 2.52
C ARG A 372 -8.27 30.60 3.08
N LYS A 373 -8.79 29.98 4.15
CA LYS A 373 -9.97 30.50 4.86
C LYS A 373 -9.79 31.95 5.31
N SER A 374 -8.60 32.29 5.82
CA SER A 374 -8.31 33.54 6.50
C SER A 374 -7.79 34.67 5.60
N ALA A 375 -7.53 34.41 4.29
CA ALA A 375 -6.94 35.38 3.38
C ALA A 375 -7.55 35.30 1.98
N ASP A 376 -7.39 36.34 1.18
CA ASP A 376 -7.76 36.32 -0.24
C ASP A 376 -6.91 35.32 -1.03
N PRO A 377 -7.42 34.76 -2.16
CA PRO A 377 -6.66 33.88 -3.02
C PRO A 377 -5.38 34.55 -3.55
N ALA A 378 -4.23 33.94 -3.32
CA ALA A 378 -2.93 34.39 -3.82
C ALA A 378 -2.54 33.60 -5.07
N LYS A 379 -2.28 34.33 -6.18
CA LYS A 379 -1.66 33.72 -7.37
C LYS A 379 -0.18 33.52 -7.08
N VAL A 380 0.26 32.28 -6.94
CA VAL A 380 1.64 31.96 -6.55
C VAL A 380 2.51 31.46 -7.72
N ASP A 381 1.92 30.82 -8.74
CA ASP A 381 2.64 30.38 -9.93
C ASP A 381 1.88 30.72 -11.20
N ALA A 382 2.52 31.39 -12.13
CA ALA A 382 1.97 31.78 -13.43
C ALA A 382 2.79 31.23 -14.61
N ARG A 383 3.67 30.24 -14.37
CA ARG A 383 4.41 29.57 -15.44
C ARG A 383 3.43 28.89 -16.41
N SER A 384 3.78 28.86 -17.68
CA SER A 384 2.91 28.29 -18.71
C SER A 384 2.87 26.75 -18.63
N GLY A 385 1.72 26.16 -18.93
CA GLY A 385 1.55 24.70 -19.03
C GLY A 385 1.59 23.97 -17.70
N LEU A 386 1.18 24.60 -16.60
CA LEU A 386 1.05 23.95 -15.30
C LEU A 386 0.07 22.79 -15.36
N ILE A 387 0.41 21.67 -14.73
CA ILE A 387 -0.53 20.58 -14.45
C ILE A 387 -1.25 20.83 -13.12
N ALA A 388 -2.18 19.94 -12.74
CA ALA A 388 -2.90 20.03 -11.47
C ALA A 388 -1.92 20.17 -10.28
N PRO A 389 -2.01 21.24 -9.47
CA PRO A 389 -1.15 21.43 -8.33
C PRO A 389 -1.58 20.51 -7.17
N ALA A 390 -0.68 20.30 -6.22
CA ALA A 390 -0.98 19.67 -4.94
C ALA A 390 -0.71 20.65 -3.79
N ILE A 391 -1.18 20.29 -2.60
CA ILE A 391 -0.85 20.97 -1.34
C ILE A 391 -0.52 19.90 -0.31
N ASP A 392 0.49 20.13 0.53
CA ASP A 392 0.82 19.22 1.62
C ASP A 392 0.25 19.68 2.98
N ASN A 393 0.48 18.90 4.04
CA ASN A 393 -0.03 19.19 5.37
C ASN A 393 0.73 20.33 6.09
N ASP A 394 1.91 20.71 5.57
CA ASP A 394 2.69 21.85 6.04
C ASP A 394 2.29 23.18 5.34
N GLY A 395 1.30 23.11 4.43
CA GLY A 395 0.77 24.27 3.70
C GLY A 395 1.58 24.67 2.45
N TRP A 396 2.51 23.81 1.99
CA TRP A 396 3.26 24.06 0.75
C TRP A 396 2.41 23.67 -0.47
N LEU A 397 2.18 24.64 -1.36
CA LEU A 397 1.60 24.39 -2.68
C LEU A 397 2.69 23.90 -3.63
N TRP A 398 2.49 22.71 -4.21
CA TRP A 398 3.39 22.08 -5.18
C TRP A 398 2.91 22.37 -6.60
N SER A 399 3.82 22.87 -7.45
CA SER A 399 3.50 23.23 -8.83
C SER A 399 4.62 22.85 -9.78
N VAL A 400 4.24 22.40 -11.00
CA VAL A 400 5.19 22.00 -12.04
C VAL A 400 4.59 22.18 -13.44
N PRO A 401 5.35 22.73 -14.41
CA PRO A 401 4.94 22.75 -15.81
C PRO A 401 5.06 21.36 -16.45
N ALA A 402 4.08 20.96 -17.26
CA ALA A 402 4.06 19.68 -17.95
C ALA A 402 5.34 19.39 -18.76
N ALA A 403 5.85 20.40 -19.49
CA ALA A 403 7.01 20.28 -20.35
C ALA A 403 8.36 20.44 -19.63
N SER A 404 8.35 20.65 -18.31
CA SER A 404 9.56 20.84 -17.49
C SER A 404 9.46 20.04 -16.19
N PRO A 405 9.50 18.69 -16.27
CA PRO A 405 9.22 17.80 -15.13
C PRO A 405 10.17 17.95 -13.95
N SER A 406 11.38 18.46 -14.17
CA SER A 406 12.36 18.75 -13.12
C SER A 406 12.22 20.15 -12.49
N ALA A 407 11.37 21.01 -13.05
CA ALA A 407 11.12 22.35 -12.53
C ALA A 407 9.98 22.36 -11.50
N ILE A 408 10.03 21.43 -10.54
CA ILE A 408 9.08 21.39 -9.43
C ILE A 408 9.42 22.56 -8.50
N GLU A 409 8.43 23.36 -8.15
CA GLU A 409 8.55 24.43 -7.16
C GLU A 409 7.44 24.28 -6.12
N VAL A 410 7.77 24.66 -4.88
CA VAL A 410 6.79 24.79 -3.81
C VAL A 410 6.69 26.24 -3.38
N PHE A 411 5.50 26.64 -2.98
CA PHE A 411 5.17 28.00 -2.63
C PHE A 411 4.49 28.04 -1.27
N SER A 412 4.87 28.98 -0.42
CA SER A 412 4.11 29.38 0.73
C SER A 412 3.26 30.62 0.40
N THR A 413 2.77 31.25 1.41
CA THR A 413 1.86 32.41 1.33
C THR A 413 2.52 33.70 0.84
N ASP A 414 3.84 33.77 0.89
CA ASP A 414 4.64 34.88 0.39
C ASP A 414 4.81 34.86 -1.12
N GLY A 415 4.42 33.74 -1.79
CA GLY A 415 4.56 33.53 -3.21
C GLY A 415 6.00 33.36 -3.69
N VAL A 416 6.95 33.18 -2.76
CA VAL A 416 8.35 32.93 -3.12
C VAL A 416 8.51 31.49 -3.59
N PRO A 417 9.08 31.24 -4.80
CA PRO A 417 9.32 29.89 -5.29
C PRO A 417 10.50 29.25 -4.58
N HIS A 418 10.32 28.02 -4.11
CA HIS A 418 11.36 27.18 -3.58
C HIS A 418 11.50 25.93 -4.47
N PRO A 419 12.65 25.76 -5.17
CA PRO A 419 12.82 24.63 -6.08
C PRO A 419 13.01 23.31 -5.31
N VAL A 420 12.30 22.26 -5.74
CA VAL A 420 12.47 20.90 -5.25
C VAL A 420 13.29 20.09 -6.24
N ARG A 421 14.45 19.60 -5.82
CA ARG A 421 15.32 18.78 -6.69
C ARG A 421 14.73 17.39 -6.90
N SER A 422 14.80 16.89 -8.14
CA SER A 422 14.35 15.56 -8.51
C SER A 422 15.40 14.83 -9.35
N ALA A 423 15.39 13.48 -9.28
CA ALA A 423 16.35 12.64 -10.01
C ALA A 423 15.89 12.25 -11.44
N TRP A 424 14.77 12.80 -11.94
CA TRP A 424 14.23 12.46 -13.27
C TRP A 424 14.52 13.46 -14.39
N SER A 425 15.76 13.94 -14.44
CA SER A 425 16.21 14.90 -15.45
C SER A 425 16.08 14.42 -16.90
N ALA A 426 16.00 13.11 -17.15
CA ALA A 426 15.80 12.54 -18.47
C ALA A 426 14.33 12.63 -18.95
N ALA A 427 13.36 12.87 -18.06
CA ALA A 427 11.97 13.01 -18.43
C ALA A 427 11.74 14.29 -19.24
N THR A 428 10.94 14.18 -20.31
CA THR A 428 10.57 15.30 -21.18
C THR A 428 9.21 15.89 -20.83
N GLN A 429 8.39 15.15 -20.08
CA GLN A 429 7.07 15.61 -19.66
C GLN A 429 6.68 14.94 -18.34
N ILE A 430 5.95 15.68 -17.50
CA ILE A 430 5.19 15.15 -16.38
C ILE A 430 3.70 15.24 -16.71
N VAL A 431 2.98 14.11 -16.59
CA VAL A 431 1.56 14.02 -16.94
C VAL A 431 0.69 14.31 -15.72
N SER A 432 1.05 13.73 -14.58
CA SER A 432 0.32 13.83 -13.32
C SER A 432 1.26 13.47 -12.18
N PHE A 433 1.00 14.01 -11.00
CA PHE A 433 1.65 13.59 -9.75
C PHE A 433 0.65 13.65 -8.60
N ALA A 434 0.94 12.92 -7.52
CA ALA A 434 0.13 12.94 -6.31
C ALA A 434 1.02 12.76 -5.08
N LEU A 435 0.75 13.51 -4.02
CA LEU A 435 1.37 13.37 -2.71
C LEU A 435 0.66 12.27 -1.90
N SER A 436 1.42 11.49 -1.13
CA SER A 436 0.84 10.54 -0.17
C SER A 436 0.09 11.28 0.95
N ARG A 437 -0.84 10.59 1.59
CA ARG A 437 -1.68 11.17 2.65
C ARG A 437 -0.88 11.64 3.87
N ASP A 438 0.26 10.99 4.13
CA ASP A 438 1.22 11.35 5.17
C ASP A 438 2.18 12.48 4.75
N GLY A 439 2.15 12.92 3.49
CA GLY A 439 3.00 13.99 2.97
C GLY A 439 4.49 13.64 2.83
N THR A 440 4.89 12.37 3.00
CA THR A 440 6.30 11.94 2.95
C THR A 440 6.73 11.41 1.60
N ARG A 441 5.79 11.09 0.71
CA ARG A 441 6.05 10.43 -0.57
C ARG A 441 5.28 11.10 -1.71
N LEU A 442 5.81 10.96 -2.91
CA LEU A 442 5.21 11.45 -4.14
C LEU A 442 5.23 10.33 -5.18
N VAL A 443 4.15 10.19 -5.96
CA VAL A 443 4.11 9.40 -7.19
C VAL A 443 3.96 10.31 -8.39
N ALA A 444 4.62 9.99 -9.51
CA ALA A 444 4.56 10.77 -10.74
C ALA A 444 4.47 9.90 -11.99
N LEU A 445 3.64 10.33 -12.93
CA LEU A 445 3.59 9.82 -14.30
C LEU A 445 4.50 10.68 -15.18
N LEU A 446 5.56 10.09 -15.66
CA LEU A 446 6.58 10.74 -16.47
C LEU A 446 6.54 10.22 -17.90
N LYS A 447 7.05 11.02 -18.83
CA LYS A 447 7.26 10.64 -20.23
C LYS A 447 8.68 10.96 -20.65
N THR A 448 9.35 10.01 -21.29
CA THR A 448 10.68 10.17 -21.90
C THR A 448 10.60 9.69 -23.34
N GLY A 449 10.65 10.61 -24.29
CA GLY A 449 10.38 10.28 -25.70
C GLY A 449 8.96 9.73 -25.88
N SER A 450 8.82 8.47 -26.31
CA SER A 450 7.53 7.78 -26.46
C SER A 450 7.15 6.94 -25.24
N ARG A 451 8.08 6.66 -24.30
CA ARG A 451 7.86 5.80 -23.15
C ARG A 451 7.25 6.59 -21.99
N TYR A 452 6.23 6.00 -21.37
CA TYR A 452 5.71 6.44 -20.09
C TYR A 452 6.30 5.58 -18.95
N SER A 453 6.48 6.20 -17.80
CA SER A 453 6.90 5.52 -16.55
C SER A 453 6.11 6.07 -15.37
N LEU A 454 5.85 5.21 -14.42
CA LEU A 454 5.28 5.55 -13.11
C LEU A 454 6.41 5.41 -12.10
N VAL A 455 6.67 6.45 -11.34
CA VAL A 455 7.73 6.47 -10.33
C VAL A 455 7.20 6.87 -8.97
N ALA A 456 7.82 6.35 -7.90
CA ALA A 456 7.60 6.80 -6.54
C ALA A 456 8.92 7.30 -5.95
N ALA A 457 8.88 8.40 -5.22
CA ALA A 457 10.01 8.98 -4.52
C ALA A 457 9.61 9.46 -3.13
N GLY A 458 10.54 9.41 -2.19
CA GLY A 458 10.41 10.05 -0.88
C GLY A 458 10.63 11.56 -0.98
N ILE A 459 10.00 12.32 -0.10
CA ILE A 459 10.15 13.78 0.00
C ILE A 459 11.06 14.07 1.18
N THR A 460 12.26 14.58 0.92
CA THR A 460 13.14 15.08 1.98
C THR A 460 12.82 16.53 2.27
N ARG A 461 12.75 16.85 3.55
CA ARG A 461 12.44 18.20 4.02
C ARG A 461 13.61 18.78 4.81
N GLY A 462 13.80 20.08 4.69
CA GLY A 462 14.72 20.85 5.52
C GLY A 462 14.04 21.29 6.83
N ASP A 463 14.76 22.13 7.57
CA ASP A 463 14.21 22.80 8.74
C ASP A 463 12.91 23.53 8.36
N ASN A 464 11.94 23.58 9.26
CA ASN A 464 10.61 24.16 9.05
C ASN A 464 9.70 23.41 8.03
N GLY A 465 9.96 22.13 7.75
CA GLY A 465 9.11 21.33 6.87
C GLY A 465 9.19 21.69 5.38
N LEU A 466 10.13 22.56 4.97
CA LEU A 466 10.31 22.95 3.56
C LEU A 466 10.73 21.76 2.69
N PRO A 467 9.96 21.35 1.68
CA PRO A 467 10.36 20.33 0.73
C PRO A 467 11.63 20.75 -0.03
N ALA A 468 12.67 19.91 -0.02
CA ALA A 468 13.98 20.26 -0.59
C ALA A 468 14.37 19.34 -1.76
N THR A 469 14.19 18.03 -1.62
CA THR A 469 14.65 17.06 -2.62
C THR A 469 13.70 15.87 -2.65
N LEU A 470 13.47 15.31 -3.82
CA LEU A 470 12.92 13.98 -3.99
C LEU A 470 14.07 12.96 -3.98
N THR A 471 13.90 11.87 -3.27
CA THR A 471 14.89 10.78 -3.22
C THR A 471 15.05 10.14 -4.60
N GLU A 472 16.05 9.26 -4.76
CA GLU A 472 16.16 8.45 -5.97
C GLU A 472 14.87 7.63 -6.16
N PRO A 473 14.17 7.78 -7.29
CA PRO A 473 12.88 7.16 -7.49
C PRO A 473 13.00 5.66 -7.75
N ILE A 474 11.98 4.91 -7.30
CA ILE A 474 11.74 3.56 -7.78
C ILE A 474 10.74 3.59 -8.95
N GLU A 475 10.98 2.76 -9.96
CA GLU A 475 10.01 2.56 -11.04
C GLU A 475 8.95 1.54 -10.58
N LEU A 476 7.70 1.82 -10.89
CA LEU A 476 6.55 0.98 -10.58
C LEU A 476 5.95 0.45 -11.88
N ALA A 477 5.23 -0.67 -11.79
CA ALA A 477 4.56 -1.23 -12.94
C ALA A 477 3.52 -0.24 -13.49
N LEU A 478 3.40 -0.15 -14.80
CA LEU A 478 2.44 0.69 -15.49
C LEU A 478 1.55 -0.20 -16.36
N GLY A 479 0.23 -0.08 -16.18
CA GLY A 479 -0.73 -0.82 -17.00
C GLY A 479 -0.78 -0.31 -18.45
N ASP A 480 -1.54 -1.02 -19.28
CA ASP A 480 -1.69 -0.72 -20.70
C ASP A 480 -2.37 0.63 -20.97
N GLY A 481 -2.03 1.21 -22.12
CA GLY A 481 -2.64 2.44 -22.64
C GLY A 481 -1.79 3.69 -22.39
N THR A 482 -2.39 4.85 -22.64
CA THR A 482 -1.77 6.16 -22.41
C THR A 482 -2.19 6.68 -21.04
N PRO A 483 -1.28 6.78 -20.06
CA PRO A 483 -1.63 7.22 -18.71
C PRO A 483 -2.04 8.70 -18.69
N ARG A 484 -3.05 9.02 -17.88
CA ARG A 484 -3.62 10.37 -17.76
C ARG A 484 -3.55 10.95 -16.37
N SER A 485 -3.77 10.13 -15.35
CA SER A 485 -3.89 10.60 -13.96
C SER A 485 -3.50 9.49 -13.00
N VAL A 486 -2.88 9.86 -11.90
CA VAL A 486 -2.49 8.96 -10.79
C VAL A 486 -3.08 9.47 -9.48
N ALA A 487 -3.47 8.55 -8.60
CA ALA A 487 -3.98 8.87 -7.27
C ALA A 487 -3.50 7.85 -6.23
N TRP A 488 -3.32 8.30 -5.00
CA TRP A 488 -3.19 7.43 -3.83
C TRP A 488 -4.58 6.91 -3.43
N THR A 489 -4.68 5.61 -3.20
CA THR A 489 -5.94 4.92 -2.82
C THR A 489 -5.89 4.38 -1.39
N GLY A 490 -4.78 4.50 -0.71
CA GLY A 490 -4.50 4.06 0.66
C GLY A 490 -3.08 4.41 1.05
N GLU A 491 -2.59 3.89 2.15
CA GLU A 491 -1.24 4.16 2.65
C GLU A 491 -0.12 3.69 1.69
N LEU A 492 -0.34 2.57 1.00
CA LEU A 492 0.58 2.02 -0.02
C LEU A 492 -0.09 1.94 -1.40
N GLY A 493 -1.41 2.02 -1.46
CA GLY A 493 -2.18 1.81 -2.67
C GLY A 493 -2.15 3.00 -3.60
N ILE A 494 -1.96 2.74 -4.89
CA ILE A 494 -2.04 3.73 -5.97
C ILE A 494 -2.92 3.20 -7.10
N ALA A 495 -3.56 4.10 -7.84
CA ALA A 495 -4.30 3.79 -9.04
C ALA A 495 -3.93 4.75 -10.17
N VAL A 496 -3.80 4.22 -11.38
CA VAL A 496 -3.51 4.96 -12.60
C VAL A 496 -4.67 4.80 -13.58
N LEU A 497 -5.22 5.91 -14.02
CA LEU A 497 -6.18 5.97 -15.11
C LEU A 497 -5.44 6.13 -16.43
N SER A 498 -5.70 5.23 -17.39
CA SER A 498 -5.13 5.26 -18.74
C SER A 498 -6.22 5.22 -19.80
N SER A 499 -5.98 5.86 -20.96
CA SER A 499 -6.80 5.68 -22.17
C SER A 499 -6.28 4.51 -22.96
N THR A 500 -7.20 3.67 -23.47
CA THR A 500 -6.85 2.51 -24.31
C THR A 500 -7.19 2.78 -25.77
N SER A 501 -8.45 2.64 -26.18
CA SER A 501 -8.88 2.88 -27.55
C SER A 501 -10.20 3.66 -27.58
N GLY A 502 -10.30 4.68 -28.41
CA GLY A 502 -11.47 5.57 -28.44
C GLY A 502 -11.72 6.20 -27.06
N ASP A 503 -12.94 6.05 -26.55
CA ASP A 503 -13.34 6.53 -25.22
C ASP A 503 -13.07 5.51 -24.09
N ALA A 504 -12.54 4.32 -24.42
CA ALA A 504 -12.27 3.30 -23.42
C ALA A 504 -11.09 3.70 -22.53
N THR A 505 -11.20 3.36 -21.25
CA THR A 505 -10.16 3.58 -20.26
C THR A 505 -9.88 2.31 -19.46
N SER A 506 -8.73 2.25 -18.85
CA SER A 506 -8.32 1.20 -17.89
C SER A 506 -7.86 1.83 -16.58
N ILE A 507 -8.04 1.10 -15.49
CA ILE A 507 -7.49 1.43 -14.18
C ILE A 507 -6.48 0.36 -13.82
N ALA A 508 -5.26 0.78 -13.60
CA ALA A 508 -4.18 -0.05 -13.09
C ALA A 508 -3.98 0.25 -11.60
N GLU A 509 -4.18 -0.76 -10.75
CA GLU A 509 -4.06 -0.66 -9.29
C GLU A 509 -2.89 -1.49 -8.80
N GLN A 510 -2.11 -0.95 -7.88
CA GLN A 510 -1.03 -1.67 -7.18
C GLN A 510 -0.75 -1.06 -5.81
N SER A 511 -0.17 -1.83 -4.91
CA SER A 511 0.56 -1.29 -3.77
C SER A 511 1.99 -0.94 -4.19
N ILE A 512 2.59 0.11 -3.63
CA ILE A 512 4.04 0.27 -3.73
C ILE A 512 4.68 -0.97 -3.11
N GLY A 513 5.57 -1.61 -3.85
CA GLY A 513 6.14 -2.89 -3.43
C GLY A 513 5.21 -4.10 -3.66
N GLY A 514 4.28 -4.03 -4.60
CA GLY A 514 3.37 -5.13 -4.94
C GLY A 514 3.10 -5.27 -6.43
N PHE A 515 2.30 -6.27 -6.76
CA PHE A 515 1.92 -6.57 -8.14
C PHE A 515 0.82 -5.67 -8.66
N LEU A 516 0.83 -5.43 -9.96
CA LEU A 516 -0.19 -4.70 -10.67
C LEU A 516 -1.43 -5.57 -10.94
N THR A 517 -2.61 -4.96 -10.81
CA THR A 517 -3.88 -5.49 -11.34
C THR A 517 -4.53 -4.44 -12.23
N SER A 518 -5.14 -4.86 -13.35
CA SER A 518 -5.81 -3.96 -14.28
C SER A 518 -7.27 -4.32 -14.45
N THR A 519 -8.13 -3.30 -14.47
CA THR A 519 -9.58 -3.43 -14.70
C THR A 519 -10.04 -2.40 -15.73
N GLY A 520 -11.21 -2.63 -16.34
CA GLY A 520 -11.81 -1.64 -17.24
C GLY A 520 -12.26 -0.38 -16.47
N GLY A 521 -11.90 0.80 -16.96
CA GLY A 521 -12.34 2.08 -16.44
C GLY A 521 -13.70 2.54 -17.01
N PRO A 522 -14.30 3.63 -16.50
CA PRO A 522 -15.50 4.23 -17.09
C PRO A 522 -15.16 4.88 -18.43
N GLY A 523 -16.13 4.92 -19.35
CA GLY A 523 -15.94 5.58 -20.65
C GLY A 523 -15.54 7.04 -20.53
N ALA A 524 -14.59 7.48 -21.35
CA ALA A 524 -14.05 8.85 -21.37
C ALA A 524 -13.56 9.37 -20.01
N GLY A 525 -12.93 8.51 -19.20
CA GLY A 525 -12.30 8.91 -17.93
C GLY A 525 -11.27 10.00 -18.14
N LYS A 526 -11.36 11.09 -17.35
CA LYS A 526 -10.51 12.28 -17.42
C LYS A 526 -9.47 12.32 -16.31
N SER A 527 -9.89 12.11 -15.07
CA SER A 527 -9.03 12.13 -13.90
C SER A 527 -9.50 11.14 -12.83
N ILE A 528 -8.57 10.67 -12.00
CA ILE A 528 -8.82 9.79 -10.87
C ILE A 528 -8.39 10.49 -9.60
N VAL A 529 -9.15 10.32 -8.52
CA VAL A 529 -8.81 10.80 -7.18
C VAL A 529 -9.03 9.71 -6.15
N GLY A 530 -8.21 9.69 -5.09
CA GLY A 530 -8.44 8.84 -3.93
C GLY A 530 -9.73 9.20 -3.20
N ALA A 531 -10.38 8.22 -2.63
CA ALA A 531 -11.62 8.37 -1.89
C ALA A 531 -11.59 7.62 -0.56
N GLY A 532 -12.50 7.94 0.34
CA GLY A 532 -12.74 7.21 1.58
C GLY A 532 -13.90 6.23 1.46
N GLY A 533 -14.05 5.34 2.44
CA GLY A 533 -15.13 4.37 2.50
C GLY A 533 -14.92 3.14 1.61
N LEU A 534 -16.00 2.61 1.06
CA LEU A 534 -15.95 1.37 0.25
C LEU A 534 -15.29 1.56 -1.12
N ALA A 535 -15.44 2.74 -1.72
CA ALA A 535 -14.76 3.10 -2.96
C ALA A 535 -13.40 3.71 -2.62
N ARG A 536 -12.31 3.05 -2.99
CA ARG A 536 -10.95 3.56 -2.74
C ARG A 536 -10.57 4.74 -3.63
N TYR A 537 -11.28 4.92 -4.74
CA TYR A 537 -11.07 6.01 -5.69
C TYR A 537 -12.35 6.35 -6.48
N LEU A 538 -12.34 7.52 -7.07
CA LEU A 538 -13.40 8.01 -7.96
C LEU A 538 -12.78 8.48 -9.28
N VAL A 539 -13.54 8.35 -10.37
CA VAL A 539 -13.15 8.81 -11.70
C VAL A 539 -14.12 9.88 -12.19
N LEU A 540 -13.57 11.04 -12.54
CA LEU A 540 -14.29 12.08 -13.26
C LEU A 540 -14.17 11.82 -14.76
N THR A 541 -15.30 11.76 -15.46
CA THR A 541 -15.34 11.61 -16.92
C THR A 541 -15.29 12.96 -17.64
N ALA A 542 -15.03 12.94 -18.94
CA ALA A 542 -15.01 14.16 -19.78
C ALA A 542 -16.40 14.82 -19.86
N SER A 543 -17.49 14.06 -19.71
CA SER A 543 -18.85 14.57 -19.66
C SER A 543 -19.23 15.22 -18.32
N GLY A 544 -18.34 15.17 -17.32
CA GLY A 544 -18.61 15.70 -15.98
C GLY A 544 -19.39 14.75 -15.08
N SER A 545 -19.47 13.45 -15.40
CA SER A 545 -20.01 12.42 -14.50
C SER A 545 -18.91 11.95 -13.55
N LEU A 546 -19.19 11.96 -12.23
CA LEU A 546 -18.33 11.39 -11.21
C LEU A 546 -18.76 9.95 -10.94
N GLN A 547 -17.84 9.00 -11.12
CA GLN A 547 -18.12 7.58 -11.08
C GLN A 547 -17.31 6.85 -10.01
N ALA A 548 -17.95 5.89 -9.33
CA ALA A 548 -17.32 4.98 -8.39
C ALA A 548 -17.35 3.54 -8.94
N PRO A 549 -16.32 2.70 -8.67
CA PRO A 549 -16.36 1.29 -9.01
C PRO A 549 -17.43 0.56 -8.17
N THR A 550 -18.16 -0.38 -8.80
CA THR A 550 -19.20 -1.18 -8.15
C THR A 550 -19.16 -2.60 -8.72
N GLY A 551 -18.63 -3.56 -7.96
CA GLY A 551 -18.40 -4.92 -8.47
C GLY A 551 -17.52 -4.90 -9.73
N THR A 552 -18.06 -5.36 -10.86
CA THR A 552 -17.36 -5.36 -12.16
C THR A 552 -17.69 -4.13 -13.03
N GLY A 553 -18.46 -3.17 -12.52
CA GLY A 553 -18.94 -2.02 -13.26
C GLY A 553 -18.69 -0.69 -12.58
N TRP A 554 -19.36 0.35 -13.09
CA TRP A 554 -19.23 1.73 -12.63
C TRP A 554 -20.61 2.31 -12.31
N GLN A 555 -20.68 3.04 -11.20
CA GLN A 555 -21.89 3.73 -10.76
C GLN A 555 -21.67 5.23 -10.73
N ALA A 556 -22.52 5.98 -11.46
CA ALA A 556 -22.52 7.42 -11.37
C ALA A 556 -22.97 7.88 -9.98
N GLN A 557 -22.15 8.71 -9.34
CA GLN A 557 -22.44 9.34 -8.05
C GLN A 557 -23.19 10.66 -8.27
N THR A 558 -22.77 11.43 -9.26
CA THR A 558 -23.39 12.70 -9.66
C THR A 558 -22.88 13.15 -11.02
N ASP A 559 -23.55 14.14 -11.62
CA ASP A 559 -23.20 14.72 -12.91
C ASP A 559 -22.94 16.24 -12.79
N LYS A 560 -22.48 16.87 -13.87
CA LYS A 560 -22.15 18.30 -13.98
C LYS A 560 -20.99 18.71 -13.05
N VAL A 561 -20.08 17.79 -12.77
CA VAL A 561 -18.87 18.05 -12.00
C VAL A 561 -17.81 18.66 -12.93
N GLY A 562 -17.33 19.84 -12.62
CA GLY A 562 -16.24 20.51 -13.32
C GLY A 562 -14.87 20.06 -12.84
N ALA A 563 -14.73 19.88 -11.50
CA ALA A 563 -13.53 19.34 -10.86
C ALA A 563 -13.89 18.55 -9.60
N VAL A 564 -13.12 17.53 -9.30
CA VAL A 564 -13.14 16.81 -8.02
C VAL A 564 -11.86 17.12 -7.28
N ALA A 565 -11.97 17.46 -5.99
CA ALA A 565 -10.81 17.84 -5.20
C ALA A 565 -10.04 16.58 -4.73
N VAL A 566 -8.70 16.63 -4.86
CA VAL A 566 -7.81 15.71 -4.16
C VAL A 566 -7.79 16.09 -2.68
N GLN A 567 -7.97 15.12 -1.80
CA GLN A 567 -7.94 15.32 -0.35
C GLN A 567 -6.72 14.61 0.24
N LEU A 568 -5.98 15.27 1.11
CA LEU A 568 -5.04 14.62 2.01
C LEU A 568 -5.79 13.95 3.17
N GLY A 569 -5.16 12.94 3.78
CA GLY A 569 -5.76 12.23 4.89
C GLY A 569 -5.95 13.12 6.12
N GLN A 570 -7.11 13.01 6.74
CA GLN A 570 -7.41 13.67 8.02
C GLN A 570 -6.89 12.84 9.19
N PRO A 571 -6.52 13.50 10.30
CA PRO A 571 -6.14 12.83 11.54
C PRO A 571 -7.25 11.96 12.09
#